data_3446676109e8d005018cba4f7f2bc68b
#
_entry.id   3446676109e8d005018cba4f7f2bc68b
#
_cell.length_a   1.000
_cell.length_b   1.000
_cell.length_c   1.000
_cell.angle_alpha   90.00
_cell.angle_beta   90.00
_cell.angle_gamma   90.00
#
_symmetry.space_group_name_H-M   'P 1'
#
loop_
_entity.id
_entity.type
_entity.pdbx_description
1 polymer ?
#
loop_
_entity_poly.entity_id
_entity_poly.type
_entity_poly.pdbx_seq_one_letter_code
_entity_poly.pdbx_strand_id
1 'polypeptide(L)'
;YISLRRIFLKTVVSVIGKDAVGIISEISAVCKECNANIIDITQSVLQDMFVMVMLTEIKDLNCTFSEYSEKMTALGKNKGLDIRVMHEDIFNSMHRV
;
A
#
# COMPACT_ATOMS: atom_id res chain seq x y z
N TYR A 1 21.29 -12.86 4.48
CA TYR A 1 20.23 -13.80 4.82
C TYR A 1 19.10 -13.12 5.60
N ILE A 2 19.42 -12.53 6.75
CA ILE A 2 18.43 -11.80 7.55
C ILE A 2 17.93 -10.58 6.78
N SER A 3 18.80 -9.94 6.04
CA SER A 3 18.47 -8.80 5.20
C SER A 3 17.41 -9.16 4.14
N LEU A 4 17.55 -10.34 3.56
CA LEU A 4 16.62 -10.81 2.54
C LEU A 4 15.21 -10.97 3.11
N ARG A 5 15.10 -11.51 4.32
CA ARG A 5 13.81 -11.63 4.99
C ARG A 5 13.19 -10.27 5.24
N ARG A 6 13.98 -9.29 5.64
CA ARG A 6 13.50 -7.93 5.88
C ARG A 6 12.95 -7.29 4.62
N ILE A 7 13.59 -7.53 3.49
CA ILE A 7 13.16 -6.97 2.21
C ILE A 7 11.72 -7.37 1.90
N PHE A 8 11.32 -8.59 2.24
CA PHE A 8 9.99 -9.10 1.94
C PHE A 8 8.98 -8.93 3.06
N LEU A 9 9.37 -8.29 4.17
CA LEU A 9 8.47 -8.08 5.29
C LEU A 9 7.71 -6.75 5.23
N LYS A 10 8.12 -5.86 4.35
CA LYS A 10 7.50 -4.55 4.23
C LYS A 10 7.04 -4.29 2.81
N THR A 11 5.88 -3.65 2.69
CA THR A 11 5.34 -3.25 1.39
C THR A 11 4.97 -1.78 1.40
N VAL A 12 4.97 -1.21 0.22
CA VAL A 12 4.52 0.17 0.00
C VAL A 12 3.21 0.10 -0.76
N VAL A 13 2.20 0.77 -0.24
CA VAL A 13 0.90 0.92 -0.90
C VAL A 13 0.81 2.36 -1.36
N SER A 14 0.71 2.58 -2.67
CA SER A 14 0.57 3.92 -3.22
C SER A 14 -0.83 4.12 -3.74
N VAL A 15 -1.41 5.29 -3.49
CA VAL A 15 -2.77 5.64 -3.91
C VAL A 15 -2.72 6.98 -4.61
N ILE A 16 -3.21 7.03 -5.83
CA ILE A 16 -3.22 8.26 -6.62
C ILE A 16 -4.59 8.40 -7.26
N GLY A 17 -5.18 9.58 -7.15
CA GLY A 17 -6.48 9.86 -7.76
C GLY A 17 -7.03 11.19 -7.32
N LYS A 18 -8.21 11.52 -7.83
CA LYS A 18 -8.82 12.83 -7.56
C LYS A 18 -9.73 12.82 -6.35
N ASP A 19 -10.50 11.77 -6.19
CA ASP A 19 -11.48 11.69 -5.09
C ASP A 19 -11.13 10.52 -4.18
N ALA A 20 -10.54 10.86 -3.04
CA ALA A 20 -10.07 9.86 -2.10
C ALA A 20 -10.81 9.92 -0.75
N VAL A 21 -12.01 10.48 -0.75
CA VAL A 21 -12.80 10.56 0.49
C VAL A 21 -13.05 9.15 1.02
N GLY A 22 -12.71 8.94 2.29
CA GLY A 22 -12.91 7.66 2.96
C GLY A 22 -11.91 6.57 2.60
N ILE A 23 -10.94 6.87 1.72
CA ILE A 23 -10.03 5.83 1.24
C ILE A 23 -9.14 5.27 2.36
N ILE A 24 -8.71 6.13 3.29
CA ILE A 24 -7.85 5.67 4.38
C ILE A 24 -8.58 4.64 5.24
N SER A 25 -9.87 4.88 5.50
CA SER A 25 -10.69 3.97 6.27
C SER A 25 -10.83 2.62 5.57
N GLU A 26 -11.06 2.64 4.27
CA GLU A 26 -11.25 1.40 3.49
C GLU A 26 -9.94 0.63 3.34
N ILE A 27 -8.84 1.32 3.13
CA ILE A 27 -7.53 0.67 3.05
C ILE A 27 -7.16 0.08 4.41
N SER A 28 -7.44 0.81 5.49
CA SER A 28 -7.19 0.31 6.85
C SER A 28 -7.99 -0.95 7.12
N ALA A 29 -9.23 -1.02 6.61
CA ALA A 29 -10.06 -2.20 6.76
C ALA A 29 -9.44 -3.42 6.05
N VAL A 30 -8.89 -3.21 4.85
CA VAL A 30 -8.21 -4.29 4.13
C VAL A 30 -6.97 -4.72 4.90
N CYS A 31 -6.20 -3.78 5.43
CA CYS A 31 -5.02 -4.11 6.22
C CYS A 31 -5.40 -4.93 7.45
N LYS A 32 -6.48 -4.55 8.12
CA LYS A 32 -6.96 -5.27 9.29
C LYS A 32 -7.39 -6.69 8.90
N GLU A 33 -8.11 -6.81 7.82
CA GLU A 33 -8.60 -8.11 7.33
C GLU A 33 -7.45 -9.04 7.00
N CYS A 34 -6.41 -8.52 6.38
CA CYS A 34 -5.25 -9.30 5.95
C CYS A 34 -4.17 -9.42 7.02
N ASN A 35 -4.37 -8.77 8.15
CA ASN A 35 -3.39 -8.73 9.24
C ASN A 35 -2.08 -8.05 8.84
N ALA A 36 -2.19 -7.01 8.04
CA ALA A 36 -1.07 -6.14 7.67
C ALA A 36 -1.01 -4.98 8.65
N ASN A 37 0.18 -4.67 9.13
CA ASN A 37 0.37 -3.60 10.10
C ASN A 37 0.80 -2.31 9.40
N ILE A 38 0.04 -1.23 9.60
CA ILE A 38 0.38 0.07 9.02
C ILE A 38 1.48 0.69 9.87
N ILE A 39 2.62 1.00 9.25
CA ILE A 39 3.78 1.57 9.93
C ILE A 39 3.79 3.08 9.79
N ASP A 40 3.49 3.58 8.59
CA ASP A 40 3.60 5.00 8.30
C ASP A 40 2.71 5.36 7.12
N ILE A 41 2.23 6.60 7.11
CA ILE A 41 1.40 7.12 6.02
C ILE A 41 1.85 8.54 5.73
N THR A 42 2.06 8.82 4.45
CA THR A 42 2.35 10.18 3.97
C THR A 42 1.31 10.54 2.92
N GLN A 43 0.71 11.70 3.04
CA GLN A 43 -0.30 12.17 2.08
C GLN A 43 0.06 13.56 1.59
N SER A 44 -0.33 13.84 0.37
CA SER A 44 -0.09 15.14 -0.25
C SER A 44 -1.19 15.40 -1.28
N VAL A 45 -1.48 16.66 -1.51
CA VAL A 45 -2.39 17.05 -2.59
C VAL A 45 -1.58 17.91 -3.55
N LEU A 46 -1.47 17.44 -4.77
CA LEU A 46 -0.77 18.16 -5.83
C LEU A 46 -1.81 18.60 -6.83
N GLN A 47 -2.11 19.91 -6.82
CA GLN A 47 -3.22 20.47 -7.56
C GLN A 47 -4.54 19.82 -7.10
N ASP A 48 -5.25 19.10 -7.97
CA ASP A 48 -6.47 18.38 -7.56
C ASP A 48 -6.22 16.89 -7.38
N MET A 49 -4.97 16.49 -7.34
CA MET A 49 -4.57 15.08 -7.27
C MET A 49 -4.20 14.71 -5.85
N PHE A 50 -4.83 13.69 -5.32
CA PHE A 50 -4.49 13.12 -4.02
C PHE A 50 -3.41 12.07 -4.22
N VAL A 51 -2.34 12.13 -3.43
CA VAL A 51 -1.25 11.15 -3.47
C VAL A 51 -1.00 10.67 -2.05
N MET A 52 -1.05 9.37 -1.85
CA MET A 52 -0.78 8.77 -0.54
C MET A 52 0.20 7.64 -0.71
N VAL A 53 1.18 7.57 0.18
CA VAL A 53 2.12 6.47 0.25
C VAL A 53 2.05 5.91 1.65
N MET A 54 1.80 4.61 1.75
CA MET A 54 1.64 3.94 3.03
C MET A 54 2.63 2.80 3.13
N LEU A 55 3.35 2.73 4.23
CA LEU A 55 4.27 1.63 4.50
C LEU A 55 3.57 0.64 5.41
N THR A 56 3.49 -0.62 4.98
CA THR A 56 2.87 -1.66 5.79
C THR A 56 3.85 -2.80 6.02
N GLU A 57 3.69 -3.46 7.15
CA GLU A 57 4.47 -4.63 7.50
C GLU A 57 3.61 -5.87 7.32
N ILE A 58 4.12 -6.86 6.59
CA ILE A 58 3.33 -8.02 6.20
C ILE A 58 3.87 -9.33 6.78
N LYS A 59 4.69 -9.28 7.82
CA LYS A 59 5.26 -10.49 8.40
C LYS A 59 4.20 -11.46 8.94
N ASP A 60 3.06 -10.94 9.37
CA ASP A 60 1.98 -11.73 9.94
C ASP A 60 0.75 -11.80 9.05
N LEU A 61 0.95 -11.59 7.74
CA LEU A 61 -0.14 -11.61 6.77
C LEU A 61 -0.86 -12.95 6.83
N ASN A 62 -2.19 -12.92 6.85
CA ASN A 62 -3.00 -14.14 6.92
C ASN A 62 -3.48 -14.63 5.55
N CYS A 63 -2.95 -14.04 4.49
CA CYS A 63 -3.24 -14.42 3.11
C CYS A 63 -1.95 -14.26 2.30
N THR A 64 -1.99 -14.63 1.03
CA THR A 64 -0.81 -14.47 0.19
C THR A 64 -0.61 -13.00 -0.16
N PHE A 65 0.60 -12.64 -0.53
CA PHE A 65 0.88 -11.29 -0.99
C PHE A 65 0.02 -10.94 -2.22
N SER A 66 -0.18 -11.89 -3.12
CA SER A 66 -1.05 -11.72 -4.29
C SER A 66 -2.47 -11.36 -3.90
N GLU A 67 -3.02 -12.06 -2.92
CA GLU A 67 -4.39 -11.79 -2.45
C GLU A 67 -4.48 -10.40 -1.82
N TYR A 68 -3.50 -10.02 -1.03
CA TYR A 68 -3.43 -8.71 -0.41
C TYR A 68 -3.38 -7.62 -1.49
N SER A 69 -2.50 -7.79 -2.47
CA SER A 69 -2.34 -6.86 -3.57
C SER A 69 -3.62 -6.74 -4.40
N GLU A 70 -4.27 -7.87 -4.67
CA GLU A 70 -5.51 -7.89 -5.44
C GLU A 70 -6.65 -7.16 -4.73
N LYS A 71 -6.76 -7.32 -3.42
CA LYS A 71 -7.77 -6.62 -2.63
C LYS A 71 -7.58 -5.11 -2.71
N MET A 72 -6.33 -4.65 -2.62
CA MET A 72 -6.02 -3.24 -2.74
C MET A 72 -6.31 -2.70 -4.13
N THR A 73 -5.92 -3.44 -5.15
CA THR A 73 -6.15 -3.05 -6.54
C THR A 73 -7.66 -2.98 -6.85
N ALA A 74 -8.41 -3.96 -6.36
CA ALA A 74 -9.86 -3.99 -6.56
C ALA A 74 -10.53 -2.80 -5.88
N LEU A 75 -10.08 -2.44 -4.69
CA LEU A 75 -10.59 -1.27 -3.98
C LEU A 75 -10.36 -0.02 -4.81
N GLY A 76 -9.17 0.11 -5.40
CA GLY A 76 -8.86 1.25 -6.25
C GLY A 76 -9.77 1.32 -7.46
N LYS A 77 -10.00 0.21 -8.12
CA LYS A 77 -10.89 0.16 -9.29
C LYS A 77 -12.30 0.60 -8.94
N ASN A 78 -12.80 0.18 -7.80
CA ASN A 78 -14.13 0.55 -7.36
C ASN A 78 -14.25 2.04 -7.06
N LYS A 79 -13.16 2.67 -6.67
CA LYS A 79 -13.13 4.09 -6.30
C LYS A 79 -12.61 5.00 -7.41
N GLY A 80 -12.17 4.45 -8.52
CA GLY A 80 -11.55 5.24 -9.58
C GLY A 80 -10.17 5.74 -9.20
N LEU A 81 -9.46 5.00 -8.35
CA LEU A 81 -8.12 5.36 -7.89
C LEU A 81 -7.10 4.35 -8.38
N ASP A 82 -5.87 4.80 -8.56
CA ASP A 82 -4.76 3.92 -8.90
C ASP A 82 -4.09 3.51 -7.59
N ILE A 83 -4.34 2.29 -7.15
CA ILE A 83 -3.73 1.74 -5.94
C ILE A 83 -2.78 0.63 -6.35
N ARG A 84 -1.53 0.74 -5.92
CA ARG A 84 -0.50 -0.24 -6.21
C ARG A 84 0.18 -0.69 -4.94
N VAL A 85 0.53 -1.97 -4.90
CA VAL A 85 1.22 -2.58 -3.77
C VAL A 85 2.50 -3.19 -4.28
N MET A 86 3.62 -2.85 -3.67
CA MET A 86 4.90 -3.44 -4.04
C MET A 86 5.78 -3.59 -2.81
N HIS A 87 6.73 -4.51 -2.87
CA HIS A 87 7.69 -4.66 -1.78
C HIS A 87 8.53 -3.39 -1.66
N GLU A 88 8.89 -3.05 -0.43
CA GLU A 88 9.66 -1.84 -0.14
C GLU A 88 10.93 -1.76 -0.98
N ASP A 89 11.61 -2.88 -1.13
CA ASP A 89 12.86 -2.91 -1.89
C ASP A 89 12.65 -2.48 -3.35
N ILE A 90 11.56 -2.95 -3.95
CA ILE A 90 11.24 -2.59 -5.34
C ILE A 90 10.91 -1.10 -5.43
N PHE A 91 10.14 -0.60 -4.48
CA PHE A 91 9.77 0.82 -4.45
C PHE A 91 11.01 1.70 -4.35
N ASN A 92 11.92 1.36 -3.43
CA ASN A 92 13.15 2.12 -3.23
C ASN A 92 14.03 2.08 -4.47
N SER A 93 14.07 0.94 -5.14
CA SER A 93 14.83 0.77 -6.37
C SER A 93 14.33 1.70 -7.48
N MET A 94 13.01 1.86 -7.57
CA MET A 94 12.38 2.71 -8.59
C MET A 94 12.58 4.21 -8.31
N HIS A 95 12.77 4.57 -7.05
CA HIS A 95 12.87 5.98 -6.64
C HIS A 95 14.28 6.36 -6.22
N ARG A 96 15.26 5.57 -6.60
CA ARG A 96 16.66 5.85 -6.31
C ARG A 96 17.14 7.00 -7.18
N VAL A 97 17.86 7.90 -6.57
CA VAL A 97 18.46 9.04 -7.26
C VAL A 97 19.92 8.77 -7.60
#